data_7c01632c354ae0b7a0cdbf0efda86002
#
_entry.id   7c01632c354ae0b7a0cdbf0efda86002
#
_cell.length_a   1.000
_cell.length_b   1.000
_cell.length_c   1.000
_cell.angle_alpha   90.00
_cell.angle_beta   90.00
_cell.angle_gamma   90.00
#
_symmetry.space_group_name_H-M   'P 1'
#
loop_
_entity.id
_entity.type
_entity.pdbx_description
1 polymer ?
#
loop_
_entity_poly.entity_id
_entity_poly.type
_entity_poly.pdbx_seq_one_letter_code
_entity_poly.pdbx_strand_id
1 'polypeptide(L)'
;GFFTHVFQDGFIAQLSDSYNVGILLFLVVLGIMVALMNKAGGSAAFGNWAKKHIKSKVGAQIATICLGVMIFIDDYFNCLTVGSVMRPVTDKYKVSREKLAYLIDATAAPVCIIAPISSWAAAVSGFVTEGENGLALFIKAIPFNFYALLTIVMMLTLVLMKTEYGKMSKYEKALQVMSDVDDSIEKPIGNGKVIDLVFPIIVLIVMCTLGM
;
A
#
# COMPACT_ATOMS: atom_id res chain seq x y z
N GLY A 1 32.06 -23.87 7.37
CA GLY A 1 32.69 -22.56 7.18
C GLY A 1 31.63 -21.49 6.91
N PHE A 2 32.05 -20.21 6.86
CA PHE A 2 31.14 -19.06 6.66
C PHE A 2 30.20 -19.24 5.46
N PHE A 3 30.72 -19.61 4.31
CA PHE A 3 29.92 -19.85 3.10
C PHE A 3 28.91 -21.00 3.29
N THR A 4 29.27 -22.08 3.94
CA THR A 4 28.37 -23.21 4.22
C THR A 4 27.22 -22.74 5.11
N HIS A 5 27.51 -21.95 6.17
CA HIS A 5 26.52 -21.43 7.07
C HIS A 5 25.56 -20.45 6.36
N VAL A 6 26.07 -19.53 5.55
CA VAL A 6 25.25 -18.58 4.81
C VAL A 6 24.38 -19.27 3.74
N PHE A 7 24.95 -20.18 2.96
CA PHE A 7 24.22 -20.78 1.84
C PHE A 7 23.36 -21.96 2.24
N GLN A 8 23.87 -22.91 3.06
CA GLN A 8 23.07 -24.08 3.45
C GLN A 8 22.11 -23.78 4.59
N ASP A 9 22.61 -23.24 5.69
CA ASP A 9 21.78 -22.98 6.89
C ASP A 9 20.95 -21.70 6.73
N GLY A 10 21.43 -20.74 5.93
CA GLY A 10 20.68 -19.53 5.58
C GLY A 10 19.76 -19.74 4.37
N PHE A 11 20.27 -19.53 3.15
CA PHE A 11 19.43 -19.47 1.96
C PHE A 11 18.66 -20.76 1.68
N ILE A 12 19.32 -21.92 1.65
CA ILE A 12 18.68 -23.18 1.26
C ILE A 12 17.67 -23.61 2.32
N ALA A 13 18.03 -23.52 3.60
CA ALA A 13 17.13 -23.87 4.68
C ALA A 13 15.87 -22.98 4.67
N GLN A 14 16.03 -21.66 4.50
CA GLN A 14 14.91 -20.73 4.46
C GLN A 14 14.03 -20.91 3.20
N LEU A 15 14.62 -21.21 2.05
CA LEU A 15 13.87 -21.50 0.82
C LEU A 15 13.26 -22.92 0.82
N SER A 16 13.63 -23.78 1.75
CA SER A 16 13.00 -25.10 1.95
C SER A 16 11.90 -25.09 3.00
N ASP A 17 11.79 -24.01 3.77
CA ASP A 17 10.72 -23.82 4.74
C ASP A 17 9.42 -23.46 4.04
N SER A 18 8.34 -24.22 4.32
CA SER A 18 7.06 -24.06 3.66
C SER A 18 6.39 -22.71 3.94
N TYR A 19 6.62 -22.13 5.12
CA TYR A 19 6.10 -20.81 5.49
C TYR A 19 6.75 -19.70 4.66
N ASN A 20 8.08 -19.70 4.55
CA ASN A 20 8.83 -18.72 3.78
C ASN A 20 8.52 -18.83 2.28
N VAL A 21 8.43 -20.05 1.75
CA VAL A 21 8.01 -20.28 0.35
C VAL A 21 6.57 -19.82 0.13
N GLY A 22 5.69 -20.04 1.09
CA GLY A 22 4.32 -19.52 1.06
C GLY A 22 4.26 -17.99 0.92
N ILE A 23 5.09 -17.25 1.66
CA ILE A 23 5.19 -15.78 1.56
C ILE A 23 5.68 -15.37 0.16
N LEU A 24 6.70 -16.02 -0.38
CA LEU A 24 7.22 -15.71 -1.72
C LEU A 24 6.15 -15.95 -2.80
N LEU A 25 5.44 -17.08 -2.75
CA LEU A 25 4.33 -17.36 -3.65
C LEU A 25 3.21 -16.34 -3.52
N PHE A 26 2.85 -15.96 -2.30
CA PHE A 26 1.85 -14.92 -2.04
C PHE A 26 2.24 -13.60 -2.71
N LEU A 27 3.48 -13.12 -2.57
CA LEU A 27 3.96 -11.90 -3.21
C LEU A 27 3.89 -11.97 -4.75
N VAL A 28 4.25 -13.12 -5.34
CA VAL A 28 4.15 -13.32 -6.79
C VAL A 28 2.69 -13.26 -7.25
N VAL A 29 1.78 -13.94 -6.55
CA VAL A 29 0.35 -13.95 -6.86
C VAL A 29 -0.24 -12.54 -6.74
N LEU A 30 0.12 -11.79 -5.68
CA LEU A 30 -0.30 -10.39 -5.52
C LEU A 30 0.20 -9.52 -6.68
N GLY A 31 1.47 -9.65 -7.07
CA GLY A 31 2.03 -8.92 -8.20
C GLY A 31 1.30 -9.21 -9.51
N ILE A 32 0.99 -10.48 -9.77
CA ILE A 32 0.18 -10.89 -10.94
C ILE A 32 -1.21 -10.29 -10.87
N MET A 33 -1.87 -10.32 -9.73
CA MET A 33 -3.21 -9.76 -9.54
C MET A 33 -3.23 -8.26 -9.83
N VAL A 34 -2.27 -7.49 -9.30
CA VAL A 34 -2.15 -6.04 -9.59
C VAL A 34 -1.89 -5.79 -11.08
N ALA A 35 -1.02 -6.57 -11.70
CA ALA A 35 -0.74 -6.44 -13.14
C ALA A 35 -2.00 -6.72 -13.99
N LEU A 36 -2.79 -7.73 -13.64
CA LEU A 36 -4.05 -8.05 -14.30
C LEU A 36 -5.09 -6.94 -14.12
N MET A 37 -5.24 -6.40 -12.91
CA MET A 37 -6.15 -5.27 -12.61
C MET A 37 -5.79 -4.03 -13.44
N ASN A 38 -4.50 -3.72 -13.55
CA ASN A 38 -4.01 -2.61 -14.38
C ASN A 38 -4.26 -2.86 -15.87
N LYS A 39 -3.98 -4.08 -16.35
CA LYS A 39 -4.20 -4.48 -17.75
C LYS A 39 -5.70 -4.50 -18.11
N ALA A 40 -6.56 -4.91 -17.20
CA ALA A 40 -8.01 -4.84 -17.36
C ALA A 40 -8.55 -3.41 -17.43
N GLY A 41 -7.77 -2.43 -16.99
CA GLY A 41 -8.14 -1.01 -16.99
C GLY A 41 -8.92 -0.56 -15.75
N GLY A 42 -9.03 -1.39 -14.71
CA GLY A 42 -9.72 -1.06 -13.47
C GLY A 42 -9.11 0.16 -12.77
N SER A 43 -7.78 0.24 -12.70
CA SER A 43 -7.05 1.38 -12.14
C SER A 43 -7.31 2.69 -12.91
N ALA A 44 -7.33 2.64 -14.25
CA ALA A 44 -7.63 3.79 -15.09
C ALA A 44 -9.09 4.23 -14.96
N ALA A 45 -10.03 3.30 -14.87
CA ALA A 45 -11.45 3.59 -14.65
C ALA A 45 -11.68 4.27 -13.31
N PHE A 46 -11.05 3.79 -12.24
CA PHE A 46 -11.08 4.45 -10.92
C PHE A 46 -10.43 5.84 -10.98
N GLY A 47 -9.28 5.97 -11.62
CA GLY A 47 -8.61 7.26 -11.82
C GLY A 47 -9.52 8.27 -12.55
N ASN A 48 -10.24 7.85 -13.56
CA ASN A 48 -11.19 8.68 -14.29
C ASN A 48 -12.43 9.06 -13.43
N TRP A 49 -12.93 8.13 -12.63
CA TRP A 49 -13.99 8.39 -11.66
C TRP A 49 -13.51 9.39 -10.61
N ALA A 50 -12.33 9.18 -10.03
CA ALA A 50 -11.73 10.07 -9.04
C ALA A 50 -11.49 11.48 -9.59
N LYS A 51 -11.04 11.61 -10.86
CA LYS A 51 -10.86 12.90 -11.55
C LYS A 51 -12.16 13.70 -11.67
N LYS A 52 -13.33 13.06 -11.68
CA LYS A 52 -14.64 13.74 -11.74
C LYS A 52 -15.11 14.22 -10.35
N HIS A 53 -14.76 13.49 -9.29
CA HIS A 53 -15.26 13.75 -7.93
C HIS A 53 -14.26 14.59 -7.11
N ILE A 54 -12.98 14.43 -7.32
CA ILE A 54 -11.92 15.19 -6.65
C ILE A 54 -11.77 16.54 -7.33
N LYS A 55 -11.75 17.62 -6.55
CA LYS A 55 -11.71 19.00 -7.05
C LYS A 55 -10.50 19.82 -6.56
N SER A 56 -9.64 19.25 -5.74
CA SER A 56 -8.51 19.98 -5.14
C SER A 56 -7.29 19.11 -4.89
N LYS A 57 -6.12 19.73 -4.75
CA LYS A 57 -4.85 19.08 -4.37
C LYS A 57 -4.97 18.33 -3.05
N VAL A 58 -5.58 18.94 -2.03
CA VAL A 58 -5.83 18.30 -0.72
C VAL A 58 -6.80 17.13 -0.89
N GLY A 59 -7.85 17.29 -1.72
CA GLY A 59 -8.79 16.21 -2.01
C GLY A 59 -8.12 14.99 -2.65
N ALA A 60 -7.15 15.20 -3.56
CA ALA A 60 -6.37 14.11 -4.15
C ALA A 60 -5.52 13.38 -3.12
N GLN A 61 -4.88 14.11 -2.22
CA GLN A 61 -4.08 13.53 -1.12
C GLN A 61 -4.96 12.76 -0.13
N ILE A 62 -6.10 13.32 0.29
CA ILE A 62 -7.04 12.64 1.18
C ILE A 62 -7.60 11.38 0.52
N ALA A 63 -7.96 11.43 -0.77
CA ALA A 63 -8.42 10.25 -1.50
C ALA A 63 -7.35 9.16 -1.56
N THR A 64 -6.07 9.53 -1.71
CA THR A 64 -4.95 8.59 -1.63
C THR A 64 -4.88 7.92 -0.27
N ILE A 65 -4.97 8.71 0.80
CA ILE A 65 -4.97 8.20 2.18
C ILE A 65 -6.16 7.27 2.42
N CYS A 66 -7.37 7.70 2.04
CA CYS A 66 -8.57 6.88 2.21
C CYS A 66 -8.46 5.54 1.47
N LEU A 67 -7.95 5.55 0.23
CA LEU A 67 -7.74 4.32 -0.52
C LEU A 67 -6.69 3.43 0.15
N GLY A 68 -5.58 4.02 0.63
CA GLY A 68 -4.55 3.31 1.39
C GLY A 68 -5.09 2.69 2.68
N VAL A 69 -5.93 3.40 3.43
CA VAL A 69 -6.59 2.86 4.62
C VAL A 69 -7.56 1.73 4.29
N MET A 70 -8.27 1.82 3.16
CA MET A 70 -9.20 0.75 2.73
C MET A 70 -8.48 -0.54 2.36
N ILE A 71 -7.24 -0.45 1.87
CA ILE A 71 -6.42 -1.62 1.48
C ILE A 71 -5.47 -1.98 2.63
N PHE A 72 -6.01 -2.33 3.79
CA PHE A 72 -5.27 -2.57 5.03
C PHE A 72 -4.70 -3.98 5.19
N ILE A 73 -4.99 -4.88 4.26
CA ILE A 73 -4.68 -6.32 4.41
C ILE A 73 -3.21 -6.59 4.26
N ASP A 74 -2.58 -5.96 3.26
CA ASP A 74 -1.18 -6.16 2.95
C ASP A 74 -0.55 -4.86 2.44
N ASP A 75 0.62 -4.51 2.95
CA ASP A 75 1.31 -3.26 2.66
C ASP A 75 1.91 -3.24 1.24
N TYR A 76 2.42 -4.36 0.74
CA TYR A 76 2.92 -4.46 -0.64
C TYR A 76 1.79 -4.29 -1.66
N PHE A 77 0.68 -4.98 -1.43
CA PHE A 77 -0.51 -4.83 -2.25
C PHE A 77 -1.06 -3.41 -2.21
N ASN A 78 -1.07 -2.79 -1.03
CA ASN A 78 -1.44 -1.40 -0.83
C ASN A 78 -0.57 -0.48 -1.68
N CYS A 79 0.76 -0.55 -1.52
CA CYS A 79 1.70 0.30 -2.24
C CYS A 79 1.52 0.21 -3.76
N LEU A 80 1.47 -1.00 -4.30
CA LEU A 80 1.34 -1.24 -5.74
C LEU A 80 0.00 -0.74 -6.28
N THR A 81 -1.09 -1.04 -5.58
CA THR A 81 -2.45 -0.69 -6.03
C THR A 81 -2.70 0.80 -5.90
N VAL A 82 -2.47 1.40 -4.73
CA VAL A 82 -2.68 2.83 -4.51
C VAL A 82 -1.77 3.65 -5.42
N GLY A 83 -0.51 3.23 -5.59
CA GLY A 83 0.43 3.89 -6.47
C GLY A 83 -0.05 3.94 -7.92
N SER A 84 -0.47 2.80 -8.47
CA SER A 84 -0.95 2.73 -9.86
C SER A 84 -2.26 3.50 -10.07
N VAL A 85 -3.17 3.44 -9.12
CA VAL A 85 -4.50 4.05 -9.21
C VAL A 85 -4.46 5.55 -9.02
N MET A 86 -3.70 6.03 -8.02
CA MET A 86 -3.71 7.44 -7.64
C MET A 86 -2.73 8.31 -8.43
N ARG A 87 -1.72 7.72 -9.07
CA ARG A 87 -0.75 8.46 -9.89
C ARG A 87 -1.42 9.40 -10.90
N PRO A 88 -2.33 8.96 -11.79
CA PRO A 88 -2.97 9.85 -12.77
C PRO A 88 -3.88 10.91 -12.12
N VAL A 89 -4.34 10.69 -10.90
CA VAL A 89 -5.13 11.65 -10.14
C VAL A 89 -4.23 12.72 -9.53
N THR A 90 -3.17 12.30 -8.86
CA THR A 90 -2.21 13.20 -8.21
C THR A 90 -1.45 14.08 -9.22
N ASP A 91 -1.07 13.52 -10.37
CA ASP A 91 -0.45 14.28 -11.47
C ASP A 91 -1.38 15.40 -11.97
N LYS A 92 -2.67 15.12 -12.16
CA LYS A 92 -3.67 16.14 -12.53
C LYS A 92 -3.75 17.30 -11.55
N TYR A 93 -3.63 17.02 -10.26
CA TYR A 93 -3.72 18.04 -9.19
C TYR A 93 -2.36 18.58 -8.74
N LYS A 94 -1.29 18.33 -9.51
CA LYS A 94 0.07 18.82 -9.27
C LYS A 94 0.55 18.46 -7.85
N VAL A 95 0.32 17.22 -7.44
CA VAL A 95 0.96 16.58 -6.28
C VAL A 95 2.20 15.87 -6.78
N SER A 96 3.36 16.14 -6.19
CA SER A 96 4.60 15.52 -6.62
C SER A 96 4.58 13.99 -6.44
N ARG A 97 5.34 13.28 -7.26
CA ARG A 97 5.46 11.81 -7.15
C ARG A 97 6.11 11.40 -5.84
N GLU A 98 7.03 12.22 -5.36
CA GLU A 98 7.66 12.05 -4.05
C GLU A 98 6.66 12.20 -2.92
N LYS A 99 5.72 13.16 -3.03
CA LYS A 99 4.62 13.31 -2.08
C LYS A 99 3.65 12.14 -2.14
N LEU A 100 3.33 11.67 -3.35
CA LEU A 100 2.51 10.48 -3.53
C LEU A 100 3.19 9.26 -2.89
N ALA A 101 4.48 9.04 -3.14
CA ALA A 101 5.24 7.95 -2.54
C ALA A 101 5.24 8.04 -1.00
N TYR A 102 5.43 9.23 -0.44
CA TYR A 102 5.33 9.46 1.01
C TYR A 102 3.93 9.10 1.56
N LEU A 103 2.86 9.53 0.89
CA LEU A 103 1.48 9.23 1.34
C LEU A 103 1.20 7.73 1.30
N ILE A 104 1.68 7.03 0.29
CA ILE A 104 1.54 5.58 0.16
C ILE A 104 2.30 4.87 1.27
N ASP A 105 3.58 5.20 1.45
CA ASP A 105 4.44 4.59 2.47
C ASP A 105 3.92 4.86 3.89
N ALA A 106 3.50 6.10 4.16
CA ALA A 106 2.96 6.50 5.46
C ALA A 106 1.55 5.94 5.75
N THR A 107 0.86 5.36 4.77
CA THR A 107 -0.42 4.64 4.97
C THR A 107 -0.24 3.14 4.95
N ALA A 108 0.53 2.59 4.02
CA ALA A 108 0.58 1.15 3.79
C ALA A 108 1.00 0.36 5.03
N ALA A 109 2.25 0.46 5.45
CA ALA A 109 2.74 -0.29 6.61
C ALA A 109 2.10 0.17 7.94
N PRO A 110 1.97 1.50 8.25
CA PRO A 110 1.34 1.93 9.48
C PRO A 110 -0.12 1.47 9.65
N VAL A 111 -0.91 1.42 8.58
CA VAL A 111 -2.29 0.95 8.66
C VAL A 111 -2.33 -0.57 8.79
N CYS A 112 -1.53 -1.32 8.03
CA CYS A 112 -1.49 -2.78 8.11
C CYS A 112 -1.05 -3.28 9.49
N ILE A 113 -0.09 -2.62 10.14
CA ILE A 113 0.43 -3.05 11.45
C ILE A 113 -0.51 -2.73 12.63
N ILE A 114 -1.54 -1.91 12.42
CA ILE A 114 -2.59 -1.67 13.42
C ILE A 114 -3.94 -2.31 13.04
N ALA A 115 -4.02 -2.90 11.85
CA ALA A 115 -5.21 -3.64 11.42
C ALA A 115 -5.18 -5.05 12.02
N PRO A 116 -6.24 -5.46 12.77
CA PRO A 116 -6.27 -6.77 13.43
C PRO A 116 -6.35 -7.94 12.44
N ILE A 117 -6.74 -7.66 11.20
CA ILE A 117 -6.83 -8.63 10.10
C ILE A 117 -5.93 -8.13 8.98
N SER A 118 -4.65 -8.53 9.03
CA SER A 118 -3.65 -8.12 8.04
C SER A 118 -2.55 -9.18 7.92
N SER A 119 -1.75 -9.11 6.87
CA SER A 119 -0.55 -9.94 6.70
C SER A 119 0.41 -9.79 7.89
N TRP A 120 0.50 -8.59 8.48
CA TRP A 120 1.30 -8.34 9.68
C TRP A 120 0.73 -9.02 10.92
N ALA A 121 -0.59 -9.00 11.12
CA ALA A 121 -1.23 -9.71 12.21
C ALA A 121 -0.97 -11.22 12.12
N ALA A 122 -1.08 -11.79 10.92
CA ALA A 122 -0.78 -13.20 10.68
C ALA A 122 0.68 -13.53 10.98
N ALA A 123 1.63 -12.73 10.41
CA ALA A 123 3.06 -12.95 10.60
C ALA A 123 3.48 -12.86 12.08
N VAL A 124 3.07 -11.79 12.78
CA VAL A 124 3.46 -11.55 14.18
C VAL A 124 2.82 -12.56 15.13
N SER A 125 1.59 -13.01 14.85
CA SER A 125 0.93 -14.02 15.64
C SER A 125 1.64 -15.38 15.66
N GLY A 126 2.50 -15.65 14.68
CA GLY A 126 3.33 -16.85 14.62
C GLY A 126 4.55 -16.85 15.56
N PHE A 127 4.91 -15.70 16.14
CA PHE A 127 6.10 -15.57 17.00
C PHE A 127 5.82 -15.64 18.51
N VAL A 128 4.61 -15.99 18.91
CA VAL A 128 4.26 -16.13 20.32
C VAL A 128 4.71 -17.49 20.90
N THR A 129 4.90 -17.53 22.22
CA THR A 129 5.25 -18.76 22.93
C THR A 129 4.07 -19.73 22.97
N GLU A 130 4.38 -21.03 23.09
CA GLU A 130 3.36 -22.06 23.19
C GLU A 130 2.37 -21.76 24.35
N GLY A 131 1.08 -21.81 24.03
CA GLY A 131 0.00 -21.54 24.98
C GLY A 131 -0.55 -20.13 24.98
N GLU A 132 0.06 -19.18 24.25
CA GLU A 132 -0.46 -17.82 24.10
C GLU A 132 -1.24 -17.64 22.78
N ASN A 133 -2.29 -16.81 22.84
CA ASN A 133 -3.02 -16.44 21.63
C ASN A 133 -2.36 -15.24 20.96
N GLY A 134 -1.64 -15.48 19.85
CA GLY A 134 -0.89 -14.47 19.12
C GLY A 134 -1.73 -13.32 18.60
N LEU A 135 -2.93 -13.60 18.10
CA LEU A 135 -3.84 -12.55 17.62
C LEU A 135 -4.31 -11.65 18.77
N ALA A 136 -4.63 -12.24 19.93
CA ALA A 136 -5.01 -11.46 21.10
C ALA A 136 -3.88 -10.57 21.61
N LEU A 137 -2.64 -11.06 21.56
CA LEU A 137 -1.45 -10.30 21.93
C LEU A 137 -1.21 -9.16 20.94
N PHE A 138 -1.33 -9.44 19.65
CA PHE A 138 -1.21 -8.43 18.60
C PHE A 138 -2.23 -7.30 18.78
N ILE A 139 -3.51 -7.62 19.00
CA ILE A 139 -4.57 -6.63 19.23
C ILE A 139 -4.28 -5.76 20.46
N LYS A 140 -3.78 -6.38 21.55
CA LYS A 140 -3.39 -5.64 22.77
C LYS A 140 -2.20 -4.70 22.52
N ALA A 141 -1.31 -5.01 21.57
CA ALA A 141 -0.16 -4.20 21.24
C ALA A 141 -0.51 -2.97 20.36
N ILE A 142 -1.64 -2.98 19.64
CA ILE A 142 -2.04 -1.89 18.73
C ILE A 142 -1.98 -0.50 19.37
N PRO A 143 -2.55 -0.25 20.58
CA PRO A 143 -2.52 1.08 21.20
C PRO A 143 -1.12 1.56 21.57
N PHE A 144 -0.14 0.66 21.67
CA PHE A 144 1.24 0.95 22.00
C PHE A 144 2.14 1.09 20.76
N ASN A 145 1.60 0.90 19.56
CA ASN A 145 2.32 1.12 18.31
C ASN A 145 2.36 2.61 17.97
N PHE A 146 3.16 3.35 18.76
CA PHE A 146 3.29 4.80 18.59
C PHE A 146 3.80 5.23 17.22
N TYR A 147 4.65 4.41 16.59
CA TYR A 147 5.11 4.68 15.23
C TYR A 147 3.93 4.80 14.26
N ALA A 148 3.09 3.79 14.18
CA ALA A 148 1.96 3.77 13.26
C ALA A 148 0.97 4.92 13.56
N LEU A 149 0.60 5.09 14.84
CA LEU A 149 -0.36 6.10 15.26
C LEU A 149 0.15 7.52 14.99
N LEU A 150 1.41 7.83 15.35
CA LEU A 150 1.99 9.15 15.13
C LEU A 150 2.26 9.44 13.66
N THR A 151 2.65 8.44 12.85
CA THR A 151 2.83 8.59 11.41
C THR A 151 1.52 8.99 10.73
N ILE A 152 0.41 8.32 11.06
CA ILE A 152 -0.91 8.65 10.52
C ILE A 152 -1.33 10.06 10.93
N VAL A 153 -1.16 10.42 12.20
CA VAL A 153 -1.49 11.76 12.70
C VAL A 153 -0.64 12.83 12.00
N MET A 154 0.67 12.60 11.89
CA MET A 154 1.59 13.53 11.20
C MET A 154 1.20 13.71 9.73
N MET A 155 0.95 12.62 9.01
CA MET A 155 0.55 12.65 7.61
C MET A 155 -0.75 13.44 7.41
N LEU A 156 -1.78 13.16 8.20
CA LEU A 156 -3.05 13.89 8.15
C LEU A 156 -2.87 15.38 8.47
N THR A 157 -2.06 15.69 9.48
CA THR A 157 -1.74 17.08 9.86
C THR A 157 -1.08 17.84 8.72
N LEU A 158 -0.06 17.24 8.08
CA LEU A 158 0.64 17.87 6.95
C LEU A 158 -0.29 18.14 5.77
N VAL A 159 -1.19 17.19 5.46
CA VAL A 159 -2.15 17.33 4.35
C VAL A 159 -3.19 18.40 4.66
N LEU A 160 -3.78 18.42 5.86
CA LEU A 160 -4.82 19.35 6.25
C LEU A 160 -4.27 20.77 6.43
N MET A 161 -3.08 20.92 7.01
CA MET A 161 -2.41 22.22 7.15
C MET A 161 -1.82 22.73 5.83
N LYS A 162 -1.80 21.92 4.77
CA LYS A 162 -1.19 22.25 3.46
C LYS A 162 0.27 22.63 3.58
N THR A 163 0.98 22.06 4.54
CA THR A 163 2.38 22.34 4.82
C THR A 163 3.25 21.21 4.27
N GLU A 164 4.41 21.62 3.76
CA GLU A 164 5.41 20.68 3.26
C GLU A 164 6.69 20.84 4.11
N TYR A 165 7.24 19.71 4.55
CA TYR A 165 8.40 19.69 5.43
C TYR A 165 9.67 19.25 4.70
N GLY A 166 10.80 19.88 5.02
CA GLY A 166 12.13 19.48 4.59
C GLY A 166 12.31 19.46 3.07
N LYS A 167 12.87 18.37 2.55
CA LYS A 167 13.13 18.21 1.11
C LYS A 167 11.84 18.10 0.28
N MET A 168 10.73 17.63 0.85
CA MET A 168 9.44 17.52 0.19
C MET A 168 8.97 18.88 -0.34
N SER A 169 9.19 19.96 0.43
CA SER A 169 8.85 21.33 0.01
C SER A 169 9.57 21.76 -1.28
N LYS A 170 10.79 21.25 -1.52
CA LYS A 170 11.55 21.56 -2.75
C LYS A 170 10.93 20.87 -3.96
N TYR A 171 10.55 19.60 -3.84
CA TYR A 171 9.92 18.82 -4.92
C TYR A 171 8.55 19.40 -5.29
N GLU A 172 7.74 19.74 -4.30
CA GLU A 172 6.42 20.35 -4.54
C GLU A 172 6.52 21.72 -5.21
N LYS A 173 7.52 22.55 -4.86
CA LYS A 173 7.77 23.83 -5.53
C LYS A 173 8.32 23.64 -6.94
N ALA A 174 9.22 22.69 -7.15
CA ALA A 174 9.77 22.39 -8.46
C ALA A 174 8.68 21.94 -9.45
N LEU A 175 7.74 21.11 -8.99
CA LEU A 175 6.62 20.66 -9.83
C LEU A 175 5.67 21.79 -10.23
N GLN A 176 5.53 22.84 -9.41
CA GLN A 176 4.73 24.02 -9.76
C GLN A 176 5.35 24.81 -10.93
N VAL A 177 6.67 24.72 -11.10
CA VAL A 177 7.43 25.42 -12.15
C VAL A 177 7.48 24.57 -13.43
N MET A 178 7.53 23.24 -13.32
CA MET A 178 7.59 22.30 -14.44
C MET A 178 6.17 21.93 -14.89
N SER A 179 5.54 22.73 -15.71
CA SER A 179 4.15 22.51 -16.17
C SER A 179 3.98 21.41 -17.22
N ASP A 180 5.06 20.84 -17.76
CA ASP A 180 5.02 19.86 -18.86
C ASP A 180 5.71 18.56 -18.44
N VAL A 181 5.02 17.75 -17.65
CA VAL A 181 5.48 16.38 -17.37
C VAL A 181 4.83 15.43 -18.36
N ASP A 182 5.71 14.76 -19.06
CA ASP A 182 5.51 13.70 -20.04
C ASP A 182 4.37 12.71 -19.65
N ASP A 183 3.36 12.64 -20.51
CA ASP A 183 2.18 11.76 -20.41
C ASP A 183 2.50 10.30 -20.79
N SER A 184 3.68 9.77 -20.42
CA SER A 184 4.06 8.37 -20.61
C SER A 184 3.36 7.41 -19.62
N ILE A 185 2.06 7.58 -19.45
CA ILE A 185 1.23 6.59 -18.79
C ILE A 185 0.90 5.51 -19.81
N GLU A 186 1.30 4.27 -19.56
CA GLU A 186 0.84 3.14 -20.34
C GLU A 186 -0.68 3.19 -20.48
N LYS A 187 -1.15 3.35 -21.72
CA LYS A 187 -2.59 3.38 -21.96
C LYS A 187 -3.17 2.03 -21.62
N PRO A 188 -4.22 1.97 -20.81
CA PRO A 188 -4.87 0.70 -20.47
C PRO A 188 -5.37 0.04 -21.76
N ILE A 189 -5.15 -1.25 -21.88
CA ILE A 189 -5.52 -2.04 -23.07
C ILE A 189 -7.02 -2.33 -23.11
N GLY A 190 -7.74 -2.20 -21.97
CA GLY A 190 -9.14 -2.55 -21.83
C GLY A 190 -10.06 -1.37 -21.49
N ASN A 191 -11.36 -1.53 -21.79
CA ASN A 191 -12.45 -0.66 -21.34
C ASN A 191 -12.88 -1.06 -19.91
N GLY A 192 -11.94 -0.92 -18.96
CA GLY A 192 -12.16 -1.31 -17.57
C GLY A 192 -13.25 -0.48 -16.89
N LYS A 193 -13.89 -1.10 -15.91
CA LYS A 193 -14.84 -0.47 -14.99
C LYS A 193 -14.22 -0.38 -13.59
N VAL A 194 -14.72 0.52 -12.77
CA VAL A 194 -14.28 0.66 -11.36
C VAL A 194 -14.42 -0.67 -10.60
N ILE A 195 -15.40 -1.49 -10.96
CA ILE A 195 -15.62 -2.81 -10.35
C ILE A 195 -14.44 -3.76 -10.58
N ASP A 196 -13.71 -3.64 -11.70
CA ASP A 196 -12.55 -4.48 -12.02
C ASP A 196 -11.35 -4.21 -11.09
N LEU A 197 -11.36 -3.06 -10.40
CA LEU A 197 -10.44 -2.75 -9.30
C LEU A 197 -11.02 -3.19 -7.95
N VAL A 198 -12.26 -2.83 -7.66
CA VAL A 198 -12.87 -2.98 -6.33
C VAL A 198 -13.19 -4.44 -6.01
N PHE A 199 -13.67 -5.21 -6.99
CA PHE A 199 -14.06 -6.60 -6.79
C PHE A 199 -12.92 -7.52 -6.33
N PRO A 200 -11.73 -7.53 -6.98
CA PRO A 200 -10.59 -8.33 -6.51
C PRO A 200 -10.14 -7.96 -5.10
N ILE A 201 -10.18 -6.66 -4.74
CA ILE A 201 -9.84 -6.19 -3.39
C ILE A 201 -10.83 -6.77 -2.37
N ILE A 202 -12.13 -6.68 -2.64
CA ILE A 202 -13.17 -7.23 -1.73
C ILE A 202 -13.00 -8.75 -1.59
N VAL A 203 -12.78 -9.46 -2.70
CA VAL A 203 -12.55 -10.92 -2.66
C VAL A 203 -11.32 -11.25 -1.82
N LEU A 204 -10.22 -10.51 -2.00
CA LEU A 204 -9.02 -10.70 -1.19
C LEU A 204 -9.30 -10.49 0.30
N ILE A 205 -10.02 -9.41 0.65
CA ILE A 205 -10.41 -9.11 2.04
C ILE A 205 -11.22 -10.28 2.63
N VAL A 206 -12.25 -10.72 1.92
CA VAL A 206 -13.13 -11.79 2.37
C VAL A 206 -12.37 -13.11 2.53
N MET A 207 -11.54 -13.48 1.55
CA MET A 207 -10.76 -14.73 1.60
C MET A 207 -9.71 -14.72 2.71
N CYS A 208 -9.04 -13.61 2.93
CA CYS A 208 -8.10 -13.46 4.05
C CYS A 208 -8.82 -13.54 5.40
N THR A 209 -10.01 -12.92 5.51
CA THR A 209 -10.79 -12.94 6.76
C THR A 209 -11.34 -14.35 7.07
N LEU A 210 -11.70 -15.13 6.05
CA LEU A 210 -12.20 -16.50 6.23
C LEU A 210 -11.08 -17.52 6.44
N GLY A 211 -9.85 -17.21 5.99
CA GLY A 211 -8.69 -18.10 6.12
C GLY A 211 -7.89 -17.92 7.40
N MET A 212 -8.15 -16.87 8.16
CA MET A 212 -7.59 -16.63 9.50
C MET A 212 -8.48 -17.24 10.59
#